data_062532f5c645cf34a2d8146a5c82213a
#
_entry.id   062532f5c645cf34a2d8146a5c82213a
#
_cell.length_a   1.000
_cell.length_b   1.000
_cell.length_c   1.000
_cell.angle_alpha   90.00
_cell.angle_beta   90.00
_cell.angle_gamma   90.00
#
_symmetry.space_group_name_H-M   'P 1'
#
loop_
_entity.id
_entity.type
_entity.pdbx_description
1 polymer ?
#
loop_
_entity_poly.entity_id
_entity_poly.type
_entity_poly.pdbx_seq_one_letter_code
_entity_poly.pdbx_strand_id
1 'polypeptide(L)'
;MKTIRVWSDFTCPFCYIAETRLRKIMSELGDTDIRIELKAFELDPSAKTEVTETTAQRYARKYQATAPDAIRRVGQISMLGRRTGLKFDYAKTICVNTRSAHRLMKMAEKDYLYEDVMRLNDTIFNACLAEGRNISDRKILMELATECGIDAADTEAALDSDVFDDEVARDEREASDLGITAIPCFVFSDGTMVKGARDSETFRQALNASKVLG
;
A
#
# COMPACT_ATOMS: atom_id res chain seq x y z
N MET A 1 22.93 5.72 -0.02
CA MET A 1 21.67 4.98 -0.30
C MET A 1 20.54 5.99 -0.42
N LYS A 2 19.87 6.03 -1.56
CA LYS A 2 18.77 6.95 -1.85
C LYS A 2 17.45 6.33 -1.41
N THR A 3 16.49 7.17 -1.02
CA THR A 3 15.20 6.70 -0.51
C THR A 3 14.07 7.30 -1.34
N ILE A 4 13.08 6.47 -1.70
CA ILE A 4 11.81 6.91 -2.26
C ILE A 4 10.75 6.68 -1.20
N ARG A 5 10.15 7.76 -0.69
CA ARG A 5 9.03 7.68 0.27
C ARG A 5 7.74 7.46 -0.50
N VAL A 6 6.95 6.50 -0.07
CA VAL A 6 5.72 6.09 -0.75
C VAL A 6 4.55 6.11 0.23
N TRP A 7 3.65 7.09 0.10
CA TRP A 7 2.38 7.08 0.83
C TRP A 7 1.39 6.18 0.14
N SER A 8 0.85 5.24 0.89
CA SER A 8 0.03 4.16 0.34
C SER A 8 -0.96 3.60 1.37
N ASP A 9 -2.00 2.91 0.91
CA ASP A 9 -3.01 2.21 1.71
C ASP A 9 -3.29 0.84 1.10
N PHE A 10 -3.41 -0.17 1.93
CA PHE A 10 -3.62 -1.56 1.51
C PHE A 10 -4.97 -1.81 0.81
N THR A 11 -5.98 -0.97 1.05
CA THR A 11 -7.26 -1.05 0.34
C THR A 11 -7.25 -0.32 -1.01
N CYS A 12 -6.16 0.41 -1.32
CA CYS A 12 -6.01 1.14 -2.57
C CYS A 12 -5.39 0.27 -3.68
N PRO A 13 -6.17 -0.13 -4.70
CA PRO A 13 -5.66 -0.97 -5.78
C PRO A 13 -4.54 -0.32 -6.59
N PHE A 14 -4.59 1.01 -6.71
CA PHE A 14 -3.61 1.78 -7.46
C PHE A 14 -2.26 1.89 -6.75
N CYS A 15 -2.25 1.78 -5.41
CA CYS A 15 -1.01 1.74 -4.64
C CYS A 15 -0.21 0.48 -4.98
N TYR A 16 -0.81 -0.69 -4.87
CA TYR A 16 -0.13 -1.95 -5.18
C TYR A 16 0.35 -2.02 -6.64
N ILE A 17 -0.47 -1.56 -7.59
CA ILE A 17 -0.10 -1.48 -9.02
C ILE A 17 1.12 -0.58 -9.21
N ALA A 18 1.15 0.59 -8.59
CA ALA A 18 2.21 1.57 -8.77
C ALA A 18 3.52 1.15 -8.10
N GLU A 19 3.45 0.62 -6.89
CA GLU A 19 4.61 0.08 -6.18
C GLU A 19 5.25 -1.09 -6.94
N THR A 20 4.43 -2.01 -7.46
CA THR A 20 4.91 -3.12 -8.29
C THR A 20 5.60 -2.62 -9.55
N ARG A 21 5.06 -1.60 -10.23
CA ARG A 21 5.71 -0.99 -11.40
C ARG A 21 7.04 -0.35 -11.06
N LEU A 22 7.07 0.44 -9.99
CA LEU A 22 8.31 1.11 -9.54
C LEU A 22 9.41 0.07 -9.24
N ARG A 23 9.11 -0.94 -8.45
CA ARG A 23 10.07 -2.00 -8.09
C ARG A 23 10.57 -2.78 -9.31
N LYS A 24 9.68 -3.06 -10.26
CA LYS A 24 10.08 -3.69 -11.52
C LYS A 24 11.09 -2.85 -12.29
N ILE A 25 10.85 -1.54 -12.39
CA ILE A 25 11.76 -0.61 -13.08
C ILE A 25 13.10 -0.51 -12.33
N MET A 26 13.07 -0.42 -11.00
CA MET A 26 14.29 -0.41 -10.19
C MET A 26 15.13 -1.67 -10.45
N SER A 27 14.50 -2.84 -10.51
CA SER A 27 15.14 -4.10 -10.84
C SER A 27 15.71 -4.12 -12.27
N GLU A 28 14.95 -3.64 -13.26
CA GLU A 28 15.41 -3.53 -14.67
C GLU A 28 16.62 -2.60 -14.83
N LEU A 29 16.71 -1.57 -14.01
CA LEU A 29 17.81 -0.61 -14.02
C LEU A 29 19.05 -1.10 -13.21
N GLY A 30 18.93 -2.24 -12.52
CA GLY A 30 19.98 -2.76 -11.64
C GLY A 30 20.26 -1.85 -10.45
N ASP A 31 19.27 -1.12 -9.97
CA ASP A 31 19.42 -0.05 -8.99
C ASP A 31 19.33 -0.63 -7.57
N THR A 32 20.46 -1.07 -7.04
CA THR A 32 20.58 -1.65 -5.69
C THR A 32 20.79 -0.59 -4.60
N ASP A 33 21.00 0.67 -4.97
CA ASP A 33 21.31 1.77 -4.05
C ASP A 33 20.09 2.62 -3.69
N ILE A 34 18.90 2.22 -4.16
CA ILE A 34 17.63 2.88 -3.85
C ILE A 34 16.78 1.96 -2.98
N ARG A 35 16.22 2.50 -1.90
CA ARG A 35 15.22 1.83 -1.06
C ARG A 35 13.89 2.56 -1.10
N ILE A 36 12.81 1.80 -0.95
CA ILE A 36 11.47 2.32 -0.74
C ILE A 36 11.25 2.41 0.78
N GLU A 37 10.84 3.58 1.25
CA GLU A 37 10.35 3.81 2.60
C GLU A 37 8.82 3.89 2.54
N LEU A 38 8.15 2.96 3.20
CA LEU A 38 6.70 2.87 3.21
C LEU A 38 6.11 3.85 4.21
N LYS A 39 5.24 4.72 3.74
CA LYS A 39 4.54 5.72 4.54
C LYS A 39 3.06 5.38 4.64
N ALA A 40 2.55 5.37 5.86
CA ALA A 40 1.15 5.11 6.11
C ALA A 40 0.26 6.25 5.61
N PHE A 41 -0.87 5.88 5.01
CA PHE A 41 -1.94 6.80 4.64
C PHE A 41 -3.27 6.06 4.69
N GLU A 42 -4.12 6.37 5.64
CA GLU A 42 -5.46 5.75 5.72
C GLU A 42 -6.40 6.42 4.71
N LEU A 43 -6.79 5.70 3.65
CA LEU A 43 -7.70 6.21 2.62
C LEU A 43 -9.11 6.49 3.16
N ASP A 44 -9.48 5.79 4.21
CA ASP A 44 -10.73 5.96 4.96
C ASP A 44 -10.51 5.65 6.46
N PRO A 45 -10.01 6.63 7.24
CA PRO A 45 -9.78 6.43 8.68
C PRO A 45 -11.06 6.07 9.46
N SER A 46 -12.23 6.37 8.88
CA SER A 46 -13.53 6.07 9.47
C SER A 46 -14.06 4.67 9.12
N ALA A 47 -13.35 3.92 8.29
CA ALA A 47 -13.74 2.58 7.90
C ALA A 47 -13.85 1.67 9.15
N LYS A 48 -14.86 0.81 9.15
CA LYS A 48 -15.07 -0.16 10.23
C LYS A 48 -14.12 -1.34 10.08
N THR A 49 -13.88 -2.03 11.18
CA THR A 49 -13.18 -3.31 11.18
C THR A 49 -14.06 -4.46 10.66
N GLU A 50 -15.37 -4.28 10.73
CA GLU A 50 -16.35 -5.24 10.20
C GLU A 50 -16.68 -4.93 8.73
N VAL A 51 -16.86 -5.98 7.95
CA VAL A 51 -17.24 -5.87 6.53
C VAL A 51 -18.71 -5.51 6.43
N THR A 52 -19.02 -4.34 5.92
CA THR A 52 -20.40 -3.83 5.80
C THR A 52 -20.88 -3.72 4.35
N GLU A 53 -19.98 -3.67 3.39
CA GLU A 53 -20.31 -3.49 1.97
C GLU A 53 -19.24 -4.11 1.06
N THR A 54 -19.63 -4.50 -0.14
CA THR A 54 -18.70 -4.90 -1.18
C THR A 54 -18.01 -3.71 -1.81
N THR A 55 -16.88 -3.93 -2.48
CA THR A 55 -16.15 -2.89 -3.24
C THR A 55 -17.04 -2.20 -4.27
N ALA A 56 -17.90 -2.96 -4.96
CA ALA A 56 -18.84 -2.40 -5.94
C ALA A 56 -19.91 -1.52 -5.27
N GLN A 57 -20.45 -1.93 -4.13
CA GLN A 57 -21.41 -1.14 -3.37
C GLN A 57 -20.79 0.17 -2.87
N ARG A 58 -19.58 0.09 -2.30
CA ARG A 58 -18.83 1.27 -1.89
C ARG A 58 -18.53 2.20 -3.06
N TYR A 59 -18.12 1.67 -4.21
CA TYR A 59 -17.89 2.47 -5.41
C TYR A 59 -19.16 3.18 -5.86
N ALA A 60 -20.29 2.45 -5.94
CA ALA A 60 -21.57 3.01 -6.31
C ALA A 60 -21.98 4.17 -5.38
N ARG A 61 -21.87 3.97 -4.07
CA ARG A 61 -22.17 4.98 -3.04
C ARG A 61 -21.26 6.20 -3.13
N LYS A 62 -19.94 5.99 -3.21
CA LYS A 62 -18.93 7.06 -3.22
C LYS A 62 -19.02 7.95 -4.46
N TYR A 63 -19.30 7.37 -5.61
CA TYR A 63 -19.28 8.06 -6.90
C TYR A 63 -20.67 8.26 -7.51
N GLN A 64 -21.74 7.96 -6.75
CA GLN A 64 -23.14 8.05 -7.21
C GLN A 64 -23.39 7.30 -8.53
N ALA A 65 -22.69 6.17 -8.70
CA ALA A 65 -22.74 5.34 -9.90
C ALA A 65 -23.87 4.31 -9.80
N THR A 66 -24.37 3.85 -10.95
CA THR A 66 -25.27 2.69 -10.97
C THR A 66 -24.55 1.40 -10.57
N ALA A 67 -25.27 0.41 -10.05
CA ALA A 67 -24.66 -0.88 -9.69
C ALA A 67 -23.94 -1.57 -10.89
N PRO A 68 -24.49 -1.60 -12.11
CA PRO A 68 -23.78 -2.13 -13.28
C PRO A 68 -22.51 -1.36 -13.60
N ASP A 69 -22.51 -0.04 -13.48
CA ASP A 69 -21.31 0.80 -13.73
C ASP A 69 -20.23 0.56 -12.69
N ALA A 70 -20.63 0.44 -11.43
CA ALA A 70 -19.71 0.12 -10.34
C ALA A 70 -19.05 -1.26 -10.55
N ILE A 71 -19.81 -2.29 -10.87
CA ILE A 71 -19.30 -3.64 -11.16
C ILE A 71 -18.33 -3.59 -12.35
N ARG A 72 -18.72 -2.91 -13.43
CA ARG A 72 -17.83 -2.74 -14.59
C ARG A 72 -16.52 -2.07 -14.23
N ARG A 73 -16.57 -1.00 -13.44
CA ARG A 73 -15.38 -0.26 -13.01
C ARG A 73 -14.45 -1.09 -12.14
N VAL A 74 -15.01 -1.81 -11.18
CA VAL A 74 -14.26 -2.74 -10.32
C VAL A 74 -13.58 -3.83 -11.18
N GLY A 75 -14.27 -4.37 -12.18
CA GLY A 75 -13.71 -5.32 -13.15
C GLY A 75 -12.55 -4.73 -13.97
N GLN A 76 -12.67 -3.47 -14.40
CA GLN A 76 -11.58 -2.78 -15.12
C GLN A 76 -10.33 -2.58 -14.24
N ILE A 77 -10.51 -2.26 -12.96
CA ILE A 77 -9.41 -2.14 -11.99
C ILE A 77 -8.74 -3.52 -11.80
N SER A 78 -9.52 -4.58 -11.68
CA SER A 78 -8.99 -5.96 -11.60
C SER A 78 -8.15 -6.31 -12.83
N MET A 79 -8.61 -5.95 -14.03
CA MET A 79 -7.82 -6.17 -15.26
C MET A 79 -6.52 -5.36 -15.27
N LEU A 80 -6.54 -4.12 -14.79
CA LEU A 80 -5.34 -3.29 -14.72
C LEU A 80 -4.28 -3.93 -13.81
N GLY A 81 -4.68 -4.43 -12.63
CA GLY A 81 -3.78 -5.14 -11.72
C GLY A 81 -3.18 -6.40 -12.38
N ARG A 82 -4.00 -7.22 -13.03
CA ARG A 82 -3.52 -8.43 -13.74
C ARG A 82 -2.51 -8.11 -14.87
N ARG A 83 -2.68 -6.99 -15.58
CA ARG A 83 -1.73 -6.54 -16.60
C ARG A 83 -0.36 -6.14 -16.04
N THR A 84 -0.27 -5.86 -14.74
CA THR A 84 1.02 -5.61 -14.06
C THR A 84 1.66 -6.89 -13.52
N GLY A 85 1.07 -8.05 -13.76
CA GLY A 85 1.55 -9.35 -13.29
C GLY A 85 1.03 -9.76 -11.91
N LEU A 86 0.13 -8.96 -11.31
CA LEU A 86 -0.43 -9.25 -10.00
C LEU A 86 -1.59 -10.25 -10.09
N LYS A 87 -1.69 -11.12 -9.07
CA LYS A 87 -2.92 -11.88 -8.82
C LYS A 87 -3.94 -10.92 -8.22
N PHE A 88 -4.87 -10.39 -9.04
CA PHE A 88 -5.68 -9.25 -8.65
C PHE A 88 -7.16 -9.52 -8.92
N ASP A 89 -7.98 -9.48 -7.89
CA ASP A 89 -9.42 -9.57 -7.99
C ASP A 89 -10.09 -8.51 -7.08
N TYR A 90 -10.10 -7.27 -7.56
CA TYR A 90 -10.62 -6.14 -6.80
C TYR A 90 -12.11 -6.28 -6.45
N ALA A 91 -12.84 -7.15 -7.14
CA ALA A 91 -14.23 -7.45 -6.79
C ALA A 91 -14.35 -8.18 -5.43
N LYS A 92 -13.32 -8.92 -5.03
CA LYS A 92 -13.28 -9.59 -3.73
C LYS A 92 -12.85 -8.67 -2.59
N THR A 93 -12.17 -7.57 -2.90
CA THR A 93 -11.66 -6.64 -1.89
C THR A 93 -12.78 -6.14 -1.01
N ILE A 94 -12.54 -6.17 0.28
CA ILE A 94 -13.41 -5.61 1.30
C ILE A 94 -12.81 -4.30 1.83
N CYS A 95 -13.69 -3.35 2.12
CA CYS A 95 -13.26 -2.04 2.59
C CYS A 95 -13.33 -2.02 4.11
N VAL A 96 -12.18 -2.16 4.74
CA VAL A 96 -12.03 -2.19 6.19
C VAL A 96 -10.99 -1.17 6.65
N ASN A 97 -10.94 -0.91 7.94
CA ASN A 97 -9.90 -0.06 8.53
C ASN A 97 -8.51 -0.69 8.33
N THR A 98 -7.52 0.14 8.01
CA THR A 98 -6.14 -0.31 7.69
C THR A 98 -5.12 0.05 8.77
N ARG A 99 -5.56 0.71 9.85
CA ARG A 99 -4.68 1.20 10.93
C ARG A 99 -3.78 0.11 11.50
N SER A 100 -4.35 -1.06 11.84
CA SER A 100 -3.59 -2.18 12.41
C SER A 100 -2.56 -2.74 11.43
N ALA A 101 -2.88 -2.81 10.14
CA ALA A 101 -1.93 -3.22 9.10
C ALA A 101 -0.77 -2.22 8.97
N HIS A 102 -1.04 -0.92 9.03
CA HIS A 102 -0.01 0.12 9.02
C HIS A 102 0.88 0.05 10.27
N ARG A 103 0.32 -0.16 11.47
CA ARG A 103 1.12 -0.35 12.70
C ARG A 103 2.04 -1.56 12.60
N LEU A 104 1.53 -2.68 12.09
CA LEU A 104 2.34 -3.87 11.82
C LEU A 104 3.50 -3.58 10.89
N MET A 105 3.27 -2.82 9.82
CA MET A 105 4.35 -2.39 8.91
C MET A 105 5.38 -1.51 9.61
N LYS A 106 4.97 -0.57 10.48
CA LYS A 106 5.91 0.28 11.24
C LYS A 106 6.78 -0.53 12.18
N MET A 107 6.23 -1.52 12.84
CA MET A 107 7.01 -2.49 13.63
C MET A 107 8.01 -3.22 12.74
N ALA A 108 7.57 -3.77 11.62
CA ALA A 108 8.44 -4.51 10.71
C ALA A 108 9.57 -3.62 10.14
N GLU A 109 9.28 -2.39 9.73
CA GLU A 109 10.31 -1.44 9.24
C GLU A 109 11.40 -1.15 10.28
N LYS A 110 11.04 -1.17 11.56
CA LYS A 110 11.97 -0.89 12.65
C LYS A 110 12.88 -2.08 12.99
N ASP A 111 12.31 -3.29 13.02
CA ASP A 111 12.91 -4.42 13.69
C ASP A 111 13.34 -5.55 12.74
N TYR A 112 12.99 -5.48 11.43
CA TYR A 112 13.22 -6.55 10.45
C TYR A 112 14.03 -6.07 9.22
N LEU A 113 14.55 -7.04 8.45
CA LEU A 113 15.29 -6.74 7.23
C LEU A 113 14.36 -6.19 6.15
N TYR A 114 14.90 -5.33 5.31
CA TYR A 114 14.15 -4.69 4.22
C TYR A 114 13.39 -5.67 3.33
N GLU A 115 13.98 -6.81 3.02
CA GLU A 115 13.37 -7.86 2.19
C GLU A 115 12.15 -8.50 2.87
N ASP A 116 12.20 -8.66 4.20
CA ASP A 116 11.08 -9.20 4.99
C ASP A 116 9.94 -8.19 5.06
N VAL A 117 10.27 -6.91 5.25
CA VAL A 117 9.32 -5.79 5.22
C VAL A 117 8.59 -5.74 3.87
N MET A 118 9.33 -5.79 2.76
CA MET A 118 8.74 -5.74 1.42
C MET A 118 7.91 -6.98 1.11
N ARG A 119 8.30 -8.15 1.62
CA ARG A 119 7.51 -9.38 1.52
C ARG A 119 6.21 -9.25 2.30
N LEU A 120 6.23 -8.72 3.53
CA LEU A 120 5.04 -8.48 4.34
C LEU A 120 4.10 -7.49 3.64
N ASN A 121 4.63 -6.39 3.10
CA ASN A 121 3.86 -5.41 2.33
C ASN A 121 3.10 -6.07 1.17
N ASP A 122 3.79 -6.88 0.36
CA ASP A 122 3.17 -7.61 -0.75
C ASP A 122 2.13 -8.63 -0.28
N THR A 123 2.40 -9.31 0.82
CA THR A 123 1.51 -10.33 1.38
C THR A 123 0.21 -9.69 1.89
N ILE A 124 0.28 -8.56 2.58
CA ILE A 124 -0.91 -7.82 3.04
C ILE A 124 -1.71 -7.29 1.84
N PHE A 125 -1.06 -6.69 0.84
CA PHE A 125 -1.74 -6.26 -0.37
C PHE A 125 -2.43 -7.41 -1.11
N ASN A 126 -1.76 -8.55 -1.26
CA ASN A 126 -2.34 -9.73 -1.91
C ASN A 126 -3.54 -10.26 -1.13
N ALA A 127 -3.42 -10.40 0.19
CA ALA A 127 -4.51 -10.83 1.05
C ALA A 127 -5.74 -9.93 0.89
N CYS A 128 -5.55 -8.61 0.88
CA CYS A 128 -6.63 -7.64 0.71
C CYS A 128 -7.20 -7.63 -0.71
N LEU A 129 -6.35 -7.47 -1.74
CA LEU A 129 -6.76 -7.11 -3.11
C LEU A 129 -6.96 -8.31 -4.04
N ALA A 130 -6.46 -9.49 -3.70
CA ALA A 130 -6.64 -10.70 -4.49
C ALA A 130 -7.52 -11.74 -3.80
N GLU A 131 -7.36 -11.89 -2.49
CA GLU A 131 -8.03 -12.94 -1.71
C GLU A 131 -9.30 -12.42 -1.00
N GLY A 132 -9.41 -11.11 -0.76
CA GLY A 132 -10.52 -10.50 -0.04
C GLY A 132 -10.51 -10.84 1.45
N ARG A 133 -9.33 -11.03 2.03
CA ARG A 133 -9.17 -11.25 3.47
C ARG A 133 -9.32 -9.94 4.23
N ASN A 134 -9.90 -10.02 5.43
CA ASN A 134 -10.07 -8.87 6.30
C ASN A 134 -8.77 -8.49 7.00
N ILE A 135 -8.02 -7.54 6.45
CA ILE A 135 -6.75 -7.06 7.02
C ILE A 135 -6.90 -6.17 8.26
N SER A 136 -8.11 -5.94 8.76
CA SER A 136 -8.34 -5.37 10.09
C SER A 136 -8.47 -6.46 11.17
N ASP A 137 -8.62 -7.72 10.76
CA ASP A 137 -8.70 -8.85 11.68
C ASP A 137 -7.29 -9.21 12.18
N ARG A 138 -7.13 -9.14 13.50
CA ARG A 138 -5.89 -9.48 14.20
C ARG A 138 -5.34 -10.87 13.82
N LYS A 139 -6.22 -11.87 13.73
CA LYS A 139 -5.80 -13.24 13.39
C LYS A 139 -5.24 -13.32 11.98
N ILE A 140 -5.87 -12.64 11.03
CA ILE A 140 -5.39 -12.55 9.65
C ILE A 140 -4.02 -11.88 9.60
N LEU A 141 -3.82 -10.77 10.28
CA LEU A 141 -2.51 -10.08 10.31
C LEU A 141 -1.43 -10.93 10.96
N MET A 142 -1.75 -11.67 12.04
CA MET A 142 -0.82 -12.62 12.67
C MET A 142 -0.40 -13.74 11.73
N GLU A 143 -1.33 -14.32 10.96
CA GLU A 143 -1.05 -15.35 9.96
C GLU A 143 -0.11 -14.80 8.87
N LEU A 144 -0.44 -13.63 8.28
CA LEU A 144 0.34 -13.00 7.22
C LEU A 144 1.77 -12.65 7.68
N ALA A 145 1.92 -12.14 8.89
CA ALA A 145 3.23 -11.84 9.48
C ALA A 145 4.06 -13.12 9.66
N THR A 146 3.44 -14.18 10.20
CA THR A 146 4.11 -15.48 10.37
C THR A 146 4.56 -16.08 9.05
N GLU A 147 3.73 -16.01 7.99
CA GLU A 147 4.08 -16.45 6.63
C GLU A 147 5.32 -15.71 6.07
N CYS A 148 5.53 -14.48 6.52
CA CYS A 148 6.68 -13.66 6.16
C CYS A 148 7.91 -13.84 7.08
N GLY A 149 7.83 -14.71 8.08
CA GLY A 149 8.92 -14.93 9.03
C GLY A 149 9.04 -13.83 10.09
N ILE A 150 8.02 -13.03 10.28
CA ILE A 150 7.93 -12.05 11.37
C ILE A 150 7.55 -12.80 12.66
N ASP A 151 8.22 -12.48 13.76
CA ASP A 151 8.00 -13.14 15.04
C ASP A 151 6.58 -12.89 15.56
N ALA A 152 5.99 -13.95 16.13
CA ALA A 152 4.61 -13.88 16.61
C ALA A 152 4.45 -12.94 17.82
N ALA A 153 5.44 -12.90 18.73
CA ALA A 153 5.39 -12.04 19.91
C ALA A 153 5.53 -10.55 19.51
N ASP A 154 6.41 -10.24 18.56
CA ASP A 154 6.55 -8.87 18.03
C ASP A 154 5.27 -8.42 17.33
N THR A 155 4.68 -9.31 16.52
CA THR A 155 3.41 -9.05 15.83
C THR A 155 2.28 -8.82 16.85
N GLU A 156 2.18 -9.66 17.87
CA GLU A 156 1.20 -9.53 18.95
C GLU A 156 1.35 -8.20 19.66
N ALA A 157 2.56 -7.84 20.07
CA ALA A 157 2.86 -6.57 20.73
C ALA A 157 2.47 -5.36 19.88
N ALA A 158 2.71 -5.41 18.55
CA ALA A 158 2.33 -4.34 17.64
C ALA A 158 0.81 -4.22 17.44
N LEU A 159 0.08 -5.35 17.49
CA LEU A 159 -1.37 -5.35 17.25
C LEU A 159 -2.19 -5.08 18.52
N ASP A 160 -1.69 -5.49 19.70
CA ASP A 160 -2.41 -5.38 20.98
C ASP A 160 -2.12 -4.07 21.73
N SER A 161 -1.24 -3.22 21.20
CA SER A 161 -0.88 -1.93 21.79
C SER A 161 -0.96 -0.80 20.77
N ASP A 162 -0.93 0.44 21.23
CA ASP A 162 -0.90 1.62 20.39
C ASP A 162 0.55 2.12 20.12
N VAL A 163 1.55 1.25 20.32
CA VAL A 163 2.98 1.61 20.29
C VAL A 163 3.38 2.27 18.97
N PHE A 164 2.81 1.85 17.85
CA PHE A 164 3.14 2.39 16.51
C PHE A 164 2.10 3.37 15.96
N ASP A 165 1.14 3.79 16.76
CA ASP A 165 0.11 4.75 16.34
C ASP A 165 0.71 6.14 16.06
N ASP A 166 1.69 6.55 16.86
CA ASP A 166 2.39 7.83 16.65
C ASP A 166 3.20 7.86 15.36
N GLU A 167 3.79 6.73 14.95
CA GLU A 167 4.50 6.59 13.67
C GLU A 167 3.53 6.69 12.49
N VAL A 168 2.40 6.00 12.55
CA VAL A 168 1.35 6.11 11.52
C VAL A 168 0.83 7.55 11.44
N ALA A 169 0.48 8.15 12.57
CA ALA A 169 0.02 9.54 12.62
C ALA A 169 1.09 10.55 12.15
N ARG A 170 2.37 10.25 12.34
CA ARG A 170 3.48 11.07 11.83
C ARG A 170 3.55 11.04 10.31
N ASP A 171 3.42 9.86 9.71
CA ASP A 171 3.39 9.71 8.24
C ASP A 171 2.22 10.47 7.63
N GLU A 172 1.03 10.43 8.25
CA GLU A 172 -0.15 11.16 7.79
C GLU A 172 0.00 12.67 7.94
N ARG A 173 0.63 13.14 9.04
CA ARG A 173 0.96 14.57 9.19
C ARG A 173 1.97 15.01 8.14
N GLU A 174 3.02 14.22 7.90
CA GLU A 174 4.00 14.49 6.84
C GLU A 174 3.33 14.55 5.46
N ALA A 175 2.38 13.67 5.17
CA ALA A 175 1.58 13.75 3.94
C ALA A 175 0.84 15.09 3.84
N SER A 176 0.19 15.52 4.92
CA SER A 176 -0.52 16.79 4.97
C SER A 176 0.41 17.99 4.74
N ASP A 177 1.57 18.01 5.40
CA ASP A 177 2.57 19.07 5.28
C ASP A 177 3.15 19.19 3.86
N LEU A 178 3.26 18.05 3.16
CA LEU A 178 3.68 17.97 1.76
C LEU A 178 2.54 18.22 0.74
N GLY A 179 1.32 18.46 1.20
CA GLY A 179 0.15 18.64 0.35
C GLY A 179 -0.24 17.37 -0.44
N ILE A 180 0.00 16.20 0.16
CA ILE A 180 -0.41 14.89 -0.39
C ILE A 180 -1.87 14.66 0.03
N THR A 181 -2.78 14.80 -0.91
CA THR A 181 -4.23 14.63 -0.70
C THR A 181 -4.78 13.38 -1.38
N ALA A 182 -3.93 12.66 -2.11
CA ALA A 182 -4.32 11.44 -2.84
C ALA A 182 -3.12 10.49 -2.97
N ILE A 183 -3.40 9.21 -2.92
CA ILE A 183 -2.44 8.11 -2.99
C ILE A 183 -2.66 7.23 -4.23
N PRO A 184 -1.62 6.49 -4.71
CA PRO A 184 -0.24 6.51 -4.20
C PRO A 184 0.46 7.83 -4.50
N CYS A 185 1.40 8.22 -3.63
CA CYS A 185 2.27 9.35 -3.86
C CYS A 185 3.71 8.96 -3.56
N PHE A 186 4.62 9.20 -4.49
CA PHE A 186 6.04 8.88 -4.41
C PHE A 186 6.84 10.17 -4.33
N VAL A 187 7.68 10.29 -3.31
CA VAL A 187 8.57 11.43 -3.14
C VAL A 187 10.01 10.94 -3.20
N PHE A 188 10.72 11.36 -4.22
CA PHE A 188 12.11 10.99 -4.48
C PHE A 188 13.08 11.84 -3.65
N SER A 189 14.32 11.38 -3.52
CA SER A 189 15.34 12.06 -2.68
C SER A 189 15.68 13.47 -3.13
N ASP A 190 15.45 13.81 -4.40
CA ASP A 190 15.62 15.17 -4.97
C ASP A 190 14.39 16.07 -4.77
N GLY A 191 13.35 15.59 -4.08
CA GLY A 191 12.08 16.28 -3.91
C GLY A 191 11.07 16.11 -5.06
N THR A 192 11.44 15.42 -6.14
CA THR A 192 10.51 15.10 -7.23
C THR A 192 9.33 14.28 -6.70
N MET A 193 8.11 14.67 -7.09
CA MET A 193 6.89 14.03 -6.63
C MET A 193 6.13 13.40 -7.80
N VAL A 194 5.85 12.09 -7.72
CA VAL A 194 5.02 11.35 -8.67
C VAL A 194 3.71 10.97 -8.00
N LYS A 195 2.59 11.51 -8.47
CA LYS A 195 1.24 11.29 -7.92
C LYS A 195 0.44 10.31 -8.76
N GLY A 196 -0.15 9.31 -8.11
CA GLY A 196 -1.00 8.29 -8.74
C GLY A 196 -0.23 7.15 -9.39
N ALA A 197 -0.99 6.17 -9.90
CA ALA A 197 -0.45 4.98 -10.56
C ALA A 197 0.00 5.28 -11.99
N ARG A 198 1.06 6.07 -12.13
CA ARG A 198 1.63 6.46 -13.41
C ARG A 198 2.19 5.27 -14.19
N ASP A 199 2.45 5.47 -15.47
CA ASP A 199 3.07 4.48 -16.33
C ASP A 199 4.56 4.28 -16.01
N SER A 200 5.14 3.24 -16.60
CA SER A 200 6.53 2.86 -16.37
C SER A 200 7.52 3.94 -16.82
N GLU A 201 7.19 4.68 -17.87
CA GLU A 201 8.08 5.72 -18.40
C GLU A 201 8.19 6.91 -17.45
N THR A 202 7.08 7.33 -16.83
CA THR A 202 7.08 8.37 -15.80
C THR A 202 7.98 8.00 -14.62
N PHE A 203 7.89 6.76 -14.13
CA PHE A 203 8.77 6.30 -13.04
C PHE A 203 10.23 6.21 -13.46
N ARG A 204 10.51 5.77 -14.69
CA ARG A 204 11.88 5.71 -15.24
C ARG A 204 12.51 7.10 -15.33
N GLN A 205 11.75 8.07 -15.77
CA GLN A 205 12.20 9.48 -15.84
C GLN A 205 12.49 10.04 -14.45
N ALA A 206 11.60 9.82 -13.47
CA ALA A 206 11.80 10.29 -12.11
C ALA A 206 13.03 9.63 -11.45
N LEU A 207 13.22 8.31 -11.65
CA LEU A 207 14.40 7.59 -11.17
C LEU A 207 15.70 8.14 -11.78
N ASN A 208 15.72 8.40 -13.09
CA ASN A 208 16.89 8.95 -13.77
C ASN A 208 17.19 10.37 -13.30
N ALA A 209 16.17 11.23 -13.15
CA ALA A 209 16.35 12.59 -12.64
C ALA A 209 16.95 12.60 -11.23
N SER A 210 16.44 11.76 -10.35
CA SER A 210 16.94 11.65 -8.96
C SER A 210 18.37 11.11 -8.85
N LYS A 211 18.89 10.43 -9.91
CA LYS A 211 20.28 9.97 -9.98
C LYS A 211 21.27 11.07 -10.34
N VAL A 212 20.84 12.03 -11.17
CA VAL A 212 21.71 13.10 -11.69
C VAL A 212 22.01 14.13 -10.61
N LEU A 213 21.12 14.32 -9.65
CA LEU A 213 21.22 15.35 -8.59
C LEU A 213 21.88 14.87 -7.29
N GLY A 214 22.36 13.66 -7.25
CA GLY A 214 23.10 13.04 -6.14
C GLY A 214 24.38 12.45 -6.62
#